data_c4534b7b551d9b27fbd95271c9bf976e
#
_entry.id   c4534b7b551d9b27fbd95271c9bf976e
#
_cell.length_a   1.000
_cell.length_b   1.000
_cell.length_c   1.000
_cell.angle_alpha   90.00
_cell.angle_beta   90.00
_cell.angle_gamma   90.00
#
_symmetry.space_group_name_H-M   'P 1'
#
loop_
_entity.id
_entity.type
_entity.pdbx_description
1 polymer ?
#
loop_
_entity_poly.entity_id
_entity_poly.type
_entity_poly.pdbx_seq_one_letter_code
_entity_poly.pdbx_strand_id
1 'polypeptide(L)'
;GSDFPHWQAQLASDLIKENYIVSFPAFPSRENPNLQEWKEFLKKELEHFKPDMVVCHSLANILWFHTCDELDIKLDKLMLVAPVRNAVLEDAKTFFPYPIAKDLKANEIIMAASTNDPYMSIEEAIELQSKLNIGMKIMENAGHINAASGFGKLDCALDWIKRVDECEINEELDG
;
A
#
# COMPACT_ATOMS: atom_id res chain seq x y z
N GLY A 1 5.12 11.30 3.15
CA GLY A 1 6.20 10.43 2.74
C GLY A 1 7.13 10.10 3.90
N SER A 2 7.77 8.96 3.84
CA SER A 2 8.75 8.55 4.84
C SER A 2 10.14 9.01 4.41
N ASP A 3 10.91 9.54 5.37
CA ASP A 3 12.28 9.96 5.11
C ASP A 3 13.21 8.74 5.02
N PHE A 4 14.33 8.93 4.32
CA PHE A 4 15.39 7.91 4.26
C PHE A 4 16.02 7.70 5.66
N PRO A 5 16.32 6.45 6.11
CA PRO A 5 16.35 5.19 5.36
C PRO A 5 15.06 4.34 5.48
N HIS A 6 13.93 4.81 5.00
CA HIS A 6 12.69 4.04 4.96
C HIS A 6 12.59 3.26 3.65
N TRP A 7 12.07 2.02 3.69
CA TRP A 7 11.99 1.15 2.51
C TRP A 7 11.22 1.76 1.33
N GLN A 8 10.23 2.63 1.58
CA GLN A 8 9.48 3.30 0.51
C GLN A 8 10.37 4.23 -0.33
N ALA A 9 11.25 5.00 0.30
CA ALA A 9 12.22 5.85 -0.40
C ALA A 9 13.22 5.00 -1.20
N GLN A 10 13.69 3.90 -0.62
CA GLN A 10 14.58 2.96 -1.31
C GLN A 10 13.88 2.29 -2.49
N LEU A 11 12.62 1.84 -2.32
CA LEU A 11 11.81 1.26 -3.39
C LEU A 11 11.64 2.25 -4.56
N ALA A 12 11.30 3.50 -4.27
CA ALA A 12 11.18 4.55 -5.28
C ALA A 12 12.50 4.72 -6.06
N SER A 13 13.65 4.77 -5.36
CA SER A 13 14.97 4.86 -5.96
C SER A 13 15.28 3.65 -6.85
N ASP A 14 15.00 2.44 -6.39
CA ASP A 14 15.27 1.21 -7.14
C ASP A 14 14.37 1.09 -8.38
N LEU A 15 13.10 1.46 -8.27
CA LEU A 15 12.19 1.50 -9.42
C LEU A 15 12.61 2.51 -10.48
N ILE A 16 13.10 3.70 -10.08
CA ILE A 16 13.62 4.71 -11.01
C ILE A 16 14.83 4.15 -11.79
N LYS A 17 15.73 3.41 -11.14
CA LYS A 17 16.87 2.74 -11.80
C LYS A 17 16.43 1.68 -12.81
N GLU A 18 15.26 1.07 -12.60
CA GLU A 18 14.62 0.11 -13.51
C GLU A 18 13.72 0.78 -14.57
N ASN A 19 13.84 2.11 -14.73
CA ASN A 19 13.09 2.93 -15.68
C ASN A 19 11.58 3.07 -15.42
N TYR A 20 11.12 2.83 -14.19
CA TYR A 20 9.76 3.19 -13.79
C TYR A 20 9.64 4.69 -13.55
N ILE A 21 8.48 5.25 -13.90
CA ILE A 21 8.10 6.60 -13.50
C ILE A 21 7.45 6.49 -12.12
N VAL A 22 8.00 7.18 -11.12
CA VAL A 22 7.57 7.04 -9.72
C VAL A 22 7.12 8.38 -9.16
N SER A 23 5.95 8.40 -8.51
CA SER A 23 5.52 9.46 -7.61
C SER A 23 5.63 8.97 -6.17
N PHE A 24 6.29 9.76 -5.32
CA PHE A 24 6.40 9.52 -3.88
C PHE A 24 5.97 10.78 -3.13
N PRO A 25 4.64 11.02 -3.05
CA PRO A 25 4.11 12.28 -2.55
C PRO A 25 4.27 12.44 -1.04
N ALA A 26 4.56 13.67 -0.60
CA ALA A 26 4.53 14.05 0.79
C ALA A 26 3.15 14.59 1.15
N PHE A 27 2.40 13.84 1.95
CA PHE A 27 1.06 14.26 2.41
C PHE A 27 1.14 15.46 3.35
N PRO A 28 0.14 16.36 3.32
CA PRO A 28 0.12 17.53 4.18
C PRO A 28 -0.13 17.14 5.65
N SER A 29 0.27 18.03 6.58
CA SER A 29 -0.06 17.93 8.01
C SER A 29 0.22 16.55 8.64
N ARG A 30 1.38 15.95 8.34
CA ARG A 30 1.72 14.58 8.79
C ARG A 30 1.71 14.38 10.30
N GLU A 31 1.98 15.43 11.06
CA GLU A 31 1.96 15.40 12.54
C GLU A 31 0.52 15.35 13.10
N ASN A 32 -0.46 15.79 12.34
CA ASN A 32 -1.87 15.78 12.70
C ASN A 32 -2.72 15.53 11.46
N PRO A 33 -2.72 14.29 10.93
CA PRO A 33 -3.36 13.96 9.67
C PRO A 33 -4.88 14.09 9.75
N ASN A 34 -5.48 14.69 8.72
CA ASN A 34 -6.91 14.82 8.56
C ASN A 34 -7.39 14.04 7.34
N LEU A 35 -8.40 13.19 7.51
CA LEU A 35 -8.89 12.32 6.44
C LEU A 35 -9.35 13.11 5.22
N GLN A 36 -10.14 14.17 5.38
CA GLN A 36 -10.68 14.93 4.26
C GLN A 36 -9.57 15.63 3.47
N GLU A 37 -8.61 16.24 4.16
CA GLU A 37 -7.45 16.87 3.54
C GLU A 37 -6.60 15.86 2.74
N TRP A 38 -6.37 14.68 3.32
CA TRP A 38 -5.61 13.61 2.67
C TRP A 38 -6.36 12.98 1.49
N LYS A 39 -7.68 12.83 1.58
CA LYS A 39 -8.51 12.36 0.45
C LYS A 39 -8.42 13.31 -0.74
N GLU A 40 -8.56 14.60 -0.51
CA GLU A 40 -8.48 15.63 -1.57
C GLU A 40 -7.09 15.65 -2.21
N PHE A 41 -6.04 15.55 -1.39
CA PHE A 41 -4.66 15.49 -1.86
C PHE A 41 -4.43 14.22 -2.70
N LEU A 42 -4.83 13.04 -2.21
CA LEU A 42 -4.68 11.78 -2.94
C LEU A 42 -5.41 11.81 -4.29
N LYS A 43 -6.63 12.30 -4.34
CA LYS A 43 -7.40 12.41 -5.60
C LYS A 43 -6.68 13.26 -6.63
N LYS A 44 -6.13 14.40 -6.24
CA LYS A 44 -5.34 15.28 -7.14
C LYS A 44 -4.09 14.58 -7.64
N GLU A 45 -3.34 13.89 -6.76
CA GLU A 45 -2.15 13.14 -7.14
C GLU A 45 -2.49 12.03 -8.16
N LEU A 46 -3.57 11.28 -7.93
CA LEU A 46 -4.00 10.22 -8.84
C LEU A 46 -4.47 10.76 -10.20
N GLU A 47 -5.17 11.89 -10.23
CA GLU A 47 -5.57 12.55 -11.48
C GLU A 47 -4.39 13.02 -12.32
N HIS A 48 -3.35 13.56 -11.67
CA HIS A 48 -2.17 14.08 -12.36
C HIS A 48 -1.23 12.96 -12.81
N PHE A 49 -0.93 12.03 -11.91
CA PHE A 49 0.06 10.99 -12.16
C PHE A 49 -0.50 9.81 -12.95
N LYS A 50 -1.76 9.44 -12.73
CA LYS A 50 -2.44 8.30 -13.38
C LYS A 50 -1.62 7.01 -13.26
N PRO A 51 -1.38 6.51 -12.04
CA PRO A 51 -0.55 5.33 -11.83
C PRO A 51 -1.20 4.04 -12.36
N ASP A 52 -0.37 3.10 -12.80
CA ASP A 52 -0.77 1.71 -13.06
C ASP A 52 -0.71 0.88 -11.77
N MET A 53 0.15 1.27 -10.83
CA MET A 53 0.38 0.56 -9.58
C MET A 53 0.44 1.52 -8.40
N VAL A 54 -0.08 1.08 -7.26
CA VAL A 54 -0.04 1.83 -6.00
C VAL A 54 0.48 0.93 -4.87
N VAL A 55 1.33 1.49 -4.02
CA VAL A 55 1.81 0.86 -2.80
C VAL A 55 1.46 1.75 -1.61
N CYS A 56 0.70 1.21 -0.67
CA CYS A 56 0.30 1.88 0.56
C CYS A 56 1.04 1.30 1.76
N HIS A 57 1.37 2.15 2.74
CA HIS A 57 1.94 1.73 4.02
C HIS A 57 1.21 2.39 5.18
N SER A 58 0.92 1.61 6.22
CA SER A 58 0.34 2.11 7.47
C SER A 58 -1.00 2.85 7.24
N LEU A 59 -1.11 4.10 7.66
CA LEU A 59 -2.32 4.93 7.53
C LEU A 59 -2.75 5.15 6.07
N ALA A 60 -1.83 5.06 5.11
CA ALA A 60 -2.15 5.16 3.68
C ALA A 60 -3.09 4.03 3.20
N ASN A 61 -3.04 2.85 3.83
CA ASN A 61 -4.00 1.78 3.56
C ASN A 61 -5.43 2.21 3.95
N ILE A 62 -5.56 2.85 5.09
CA ILE A 62 -6.85 3.33 5.60
C ILE A 62 -7.39 4.45 4.72
N LEU A 63 -6.51 5.37 4.30
CA LEU A 63 -6.86 6.39 3.31
C LEU A 63 -7.39 5.78 2.01
N TRP A 64 -6.75 4.71 1.51
CA TRP A 64 -7.21 4.00 0.32
C TRP A 64 -8.61 3.42 0.52
N PHE A 65 -8.87 2.76 1.66
CA PHE A 65 -10.20 2.20 1.97
C PHE A 65 -11.31 3.26 2.00
N HIS A 66 -11.02 4.47 2.50
CA HIS A 66 -11.99 5.57 2.49
C HIS A 66 -12.19 6.23 1.12
N THR A 67 -11.24 6.07 0.20
CA THR A 67 -11.20 6.85 -1.04
C THR A 67 -11.56 6.03 -2.27
N CYS A 68 -11.24 4.73 -2.29
CA CYS A 68 -11.31 3.91 -3.50
C CYS A 68 -12.71 3.87 -4.15
N ASP A 69 -13.79 3.88 -3.37
CA ASP A 69 -15.16 3.88 -3.91
C ASP A 69 -15.52 5.19 -4.66
N GLU A 70 -14.76 6.26 -4.42
CA GLU A 70 -14.94 7.57 -5.07
C GLU A 70 -14.04 7.75 -6.31
N LEU A 71 -13.20 6.75 -6.60
CA LEU A 71 -12.25 6.80 -7.71
C LEU A 71 -12.80 6.12 -8.97
N ASP A 72 -12.62 6.78 -10.11
CA ASP A 72 -12.87 6.20 -11.43
C ASP A 72 -11.54 5.76 -12.08
N ILE A 73 -10.91 4.77 -11.45
CA ILE A 73 -9.64 4.18 -11.90
C ILE A 73 -9.68 2.67 -11.77
N LYS A 74 -8.79 2.01 -12.48
CA LYS A 74 -8.49 0.58 -12.31
C LYS A 74 -6.98 0.39 -12.40
N LEU A 75 -6.37 0.04 -11.28
CA LEU A 75 -4.94 -0.27 -11.21
C LEU A 75 -4.65 -1.67 -11.72
N ASP A 76 -3.46 -1.89 -12.24
CA ASP A 76 -2.95 -3.24 -12.48
C ASP A 76 -2.63 -3.92 -11.15
N LYS A 77 -1.93 -3.21 -10.26
CA LYS A 77 -1.48 -3.75 -8.98
C LYS A 77 -1.68 -2.79 -7.80
N LEU A 78 -2.10 -3.32 -6.67
CA LEU A 78 -2.17 -2.62 -5.39
C LEU A 78 -1.50 -3.44 -4.29
N MET A 79 -0.53 -2.87 -3.61
CA MET A 79 0.10 -3.47 -2.43
C MET A 79 -0.29 -2.70 -1.18
N LEU A 80 -0.79 -3.40 -0.18
CA LEU A 80 -1.19 -2.89 1.13
C LEU A 80 -0.20 -3.39 2.18
N VAL A 81 0.66 -2.53 2.68
CA VAL A 81 1.73 -2.90 3.63
C VAL A 81 1.40 -2.41 5.03
N ALA A 82 1.40 -3.32 5.99
CA ALA A 82 1.17 -3.04 7.40
C ALA A 82 -0.03 -2.11 7.66
N PRO A 83 -1.26 -2.48 7.28
CA PRO A 83 -2.44 -1.71 7.64
C PRO A 83 -2.58 -1.63 9.17
N VAL A 84 -3.30 -0.63 9.65
CA VAL A 84 -3.54 -0.43 11.09
C VAL A 84 -4.98 -0.77 11.45
N ARG A 85 -5.19 -1.27 12.67
CA ARG A 85 -6.54 -1.56 13.18
C ARG A 85 -7.31 -0.29 13.51
N ASN A 86 -8.63 -0.41 13.62
CA ASN A 86 -9.49 0.71 14.01
C ASN A 86 -9.06 1.35 15.33
N ALA A 87 -9.06 2.69 15.34
CA ALA A 87 -8.87 3.53 16.54
C ALA A 87 -7.53 3.33 17.28
N VAL A 88 -6.48 2.85 16.60
CA VAL A 88 -5.17 2.62 17.23
C VAL A 88 -4.25 3.85 17.25
N LEU A 89 -4.49 4.81 16.35
CA LEU A 89 -3.67 6.01 16.20
C LEU A 89 -4.41 7.24 16.72
N GLU A 90 -4.02 7.72 17.90
CA GLU A 90 -4.64 8.87 18.57
C GLU A 90 -4.62 10.15 17.72
N ASP A 91 -3.52 10.39 16.99
CA ASP A 91 -3.35 11.58 16.18
C ASP A 91 -4.09 11.51 14.82
N ALA A 92 -4.65 10.35 14.48
CA ALA A 92 -5.35 10.11 13.22
C ALA A 92 -6.83 9.75 13.40
N LYS A 93 -7.49 10.32 14.40
CA LYS A 93 -8.89 9.99 14.77
C LYS A 93 -9.89 10.13 13.63
N THR A 94 -9.67 11.07 12.71
CA THR A 94 -10.58 11.30 11.57
C THR A 94 -10.64 10.12 10.60
N PHE A 95 -9.65 9.23 10.62
CA PHE A 95 -9.57 8.05 9.76
C PHE A 95 -10.40 6.86 10.29
N PHE A 96 -10.86 6.90 11.52
CA PHE A 96 -11.51 5.78 12.19
C PHE A 96 -12.95 6.09 12.60
N PRO A 97 -13.88 5.11 12.51
CA PRO A 97 -13.68 3.79 11.91
C PRO A 97 -13.51 3.87 10.38
N TYR A 98 -12.92 2.85 9.79
CA TYR A 98 -12.80 2.77 8.33
C TYR A 98 -13.74 1.72 7.72
N PRO A 99 -14.19 1.93 6.46
CA PRO A 99 -15.04 0.97 5.76
C PRO A 99 -14.23 -0.25 5.28
N ILE A 100 -14.92 -1.36 5.12
CA ILE A 100 -14.39 -2.50 4.34
C ILE A 100 -14.81 -2.27 2.88
N ALA A 101 -13.86 -1.92 2.04
CA ALA A 101 -14.10 -1.66 0.64
C ALA A 101 -14.52 -2.94 -0.10
N LYS A 102 -15.53 -2.85 -0.96
CA LYS A 102 -15.98 -3.97 -1.79
C LYS A 102 -15.14 -4.12 -3.06
N ASP A 103 -14.66 -3.02 -3.59
CA ASP A 103 -13.80 -2.95 -4.77
C ASP A 103 -12.61 -2.02 -4.48
N LEU A 104 -11.43 -2.59 -4.36
CA LEU A 104 -10.19 -1.85 -4.11
C LEU A 104 -9.58 -1.21 -5.37
N LYS A 105 -10.27 -1.31 -6.52
CA LYS A 105 -9.88 -0.69 -7.79
C LYS A 105 -8.54 -1.17 -8.37
N ALA A 106 -8.22 -2.44 -8.19
CA ALA A 106 -7.03 -3.06 -8.75
C ALA A 106 -7.30 -4.49 -9.24
N ASN A 107 -6.54 -4.92 -10.25
CA ASN A 107 -6.64 -6.27 -10.80
C ASN A 107 -5.94 -7.30 -9.90
N GLU A 108 -4.74 -6.99 -9.44
CA GLU A 108 -3.97 -7.82 -8.51
C GLU A 108 -3.73 -7.06 -7.21
N ILE A 109 -4.05 -7.69 -6.08
CA ILE A 109 -3.96 -7.05 -4.76
C ILE A 109 -3.28 -8.00 -3.79
N ILE A 110 -2.27 -7.51 -3.08
CA ILE A 110 -1.61 -8.24 -2.00
C ILE A 110 -1.50 -7.38 -0.75
N MET A 111 -1.70 -7.99 0.41
CA MET A 111 -1.42 -7.39 1.71
C MET A 111 -0.18 -8.02 2.31
N ALA A 112 0.72 -7.22 2.86
CA ALA A 112 1.83 -7.68 3.67
C ALA A 112 1.58 -7.29 5.14
N ALA A 113 1.62 -8.27 6.03
CA ALA A 113 1.42 -8.06 7.47
C ALA A 113 2.48 -8.81 8.27
N SER A 114 2.75 -8.35 9.49
CA SER A 114 3.76 -8.90 10.38
C SER A 114 3.14 -9.60 11.58
N THR A 115 3.78 -10.68 12.02
CA THR A 115 3.34 -11.45 13.20
C THR A 115 3.43 -10.70 14.52
N ASN A 116 4.22 -9.63 14.58
CA ASN A 116 4.43 -8.82 15.80
C ASN A 116 4.22 -7.31 15.58
N ASP A 117 3.35 -6.93 14.65
CA ASP A 117 3.01 -5.53 14.43
C ASP A 117 2.24 -4.99 15.64
N PRO A 118 2.70 -3.89 16.29
CA PRO A 118 2.01 -3.33 17.45
C PRO A 118 0.68 -2.63 17.10
N TYR A 119 0.45 -2.31 15.82
CA TYR A 119 -0.74 -1.58 15.37
C TYR A 119 -1.83 -2.47 14.78
N MET A 120 -1.55 -3.74 14.52
CA MET A 120 -2.52 -4.74 14.05
C MET A 120 -1.99 -6.13 14.35
N SER A 121 -2.70 -6.93 15.14
CA SER A 121 -2.32 -8.32 15.37
C SER A 121 -2.42 -9.14 14.08
N ILE A 122 -1.73 -10.28 14.02
CA ILE A 122 -1.80 -11.13 12.84
C ILE A 122 -3.20 -11.72 12.63
N GLU A 123 -3.94 -11.97 13.71
CA GLU A 123 -5.33 -12.45 13.66
C GLU A 123 -6.25 -11.37 13.05
N GLU A 124 -6.09 -10.11 13.46
CA GLU A 124 -6.81 -8.97 12.90
C GLU A 124 -6.47 -8.76 11.41
N ALA A 125 -5.19 -8.94 11.03
CA ALA A 125 -4.75 -8.85 9.64
C ALA A 125 -5.36 -9.98 8.78
N ILE A 126 -5.42 -11.21 9.28
CA ILE A 126 -6.05 -12.34 8.61
C ILE A 126 -7.56 -12.10 8.44
N GLU A 127 -8.22 -11.56 9.46
CA GLU A 127 -9.64 -11.20 9.37
C GLU A 127 -9.88 -10.12 8.31
N LEU A 128 -9.06 -9.07 8.28
CA LEU A 128 -9.14 -8.00 7.28
C LEU A 128 -8.92 -8.54 5.87
N GLN A 129 -7.88 -9.35 5.68
CA GLN A 129 -7.56 -10.00 4.41
C GLN A 129 -8.74 -10.85 3.92
N SER A 130 -9.36 -11.61 4.80
CA SER A 130 -10.52 -12.44 4.49
C SER A 130 -11.73 -11.61 4.06
N LYS A 131 -12.02 -10.51 4.76
CA LYS A 131 -13.10 -9.57 4.43
C LYS A 131 -12.88 -8.87 3.09
N LEU A 132 -11.64 -8.56 2.77
CA LEU A 132 -11.26 -7.94 1.50
C LEU A 132 -11.14 -8.97 0.36
N ASN A 133 -11.05 -10.25 0.67
CA ASN A 133 -10.84 -11.37 -0.27
C ASN A 133 -9.64 -11.15 -1.20
N ILE A 134 -8.48 -10.90 -0.62
CA ILE A 134 -7.22 -10.59 -1.33
C ILE A 134 -6.09 -11.55 -0.94
N GLY A 135 -4.99 -11.52 -1.70
CA GLY A 135 -3.76 -12.24 -1.35
C GLY A 135 -3.07 -11.65 -0.11
N MET A 136 -2.30 -12.45 0.61
CA MET A 136 -1.57 -12.01 1.80
C MET A 136 -0.18 -12.65 1.88
N LYS A 137 0.80 -11.84 2.27
CA LYS A 137 2.13 -12.27 2.68
C LYS A 137 2.30 -12.00 4.17
N ILE A 138 2.57 -13.05 4.93
CA ILE A 138 2.89 -12.94 6.36
C ILE A 138 4.41 -12.87 6.51
N MET A 139 4.88 -11.86 7.23
CA MET A 139 6.28 -11.64 7.55
C MET A 139 6.50 -11.88 9.04
N GLU A 140 7.42 -12.77 9.39
CA GLU A 140 7.68 -13.06 10.79
C GLU A 140 8.56 -11.99 11.44
N ASN A 141 8.11 -11.51 12.61
CA ASN A 141 8.83 -10.56 13.45
C ASN A 141 9.30 -9.30 12.72
N ALA A 142 8.50 -8.83 11.76
CA ALA A 142 8.82 -7.65 10.95
C ALA A 142 8.37 -6.32 11.57
N GLY A 143 7.81 -6.33 12.79
CA GLY A 143 7.28 -5.14 13.44
C GLY A 143 6.22 -4.47 12.58
N HIS A 144 6.25 -3.13 12.51
CA HIS A 144 5.34 -2.36 11.64
C HIS A 144 5.88 -2.20 10.20
N ILE A 145 6.83 -3.01 9.81
CA ILE A 145 7.49 -2.97 8.49
C ILE A 145 7.93 -1.52 8.15
N ASN A 146 8.64 -0.90 9.06
CA ASN A 146 9.15 0.47 8.94
C ASN A 146 10.64 0.53 9.26
N ALA A 147 11.25 1.73 9.17
CA ALA A 147 12.68 1.92 9.46
C ALA A 147 13.02 1.53 10.89
N ALA A 148 12.17 1.83 11.87
CA ALA A 148 12.36 1.46 13.27
C ALA A 148 12.38 -0.06 13.50
N SER A 149 11.73 -0.82 12.62
CA SER A 149 11.71 -2.30 12.62
C SER A 149 12.85 -2.91 11.77
N GLY A 150 13.78 -2.10 11.24
CA GLY A 150 14.92 -2.55 10.44
C GLY A 150 14.69 -2.59 8.93
N PHE A 151 13.58 -2.06 8.43
CA PHE A 151 13.25 -2.06 6.99
C PHE A 151 13.67 -0.74 6.31
N GLY A 152 14.96 -0.61 6.01
CA GLY A 152 15.46 0.36 5.03
C GLY A 152 15.23 -0.11 3.58
N LYS A 153 14.95 -1.40 3.38
CA LYS A 153 14.65 -2.02 2.09
C LYS A 153 13.57 -3.09 2.26
N LEU A 154 12.68 -3.21 1.29
CA LEU A 154 11.63 -4.23 1.24
C LEU A 154 11.68 -4.94 -0.11
N ASP A 155 12.55 -5.95 -0.23
CA ASP A 155 12.82 -6.66 -1.49
C ASP A 155 11.57 -7.31 -2.09
N CYS A 156 10.70 -7.85 -1.26
CA CYS A 156 9.47 -8.47 -1.74
C CYS A 156 8.52 -7.50 -2.45
N ALA A 157 8.57 -6.19 -2.15
CA ALA A 157 7.78 -5.20 -2.85
C ALA A 157 8.33 -4.97 -4.27
N LEU A 158 9.65 -4.80 -4.41
CA LEU A 158 10.29 -4.65 -5.71
C LEU A 158 10.06 -5.87 -6.60
N ASP A 159 10.27 -7.06 -6.06
CA ASP A 159 10.10 -8.32 -6.81
C ASP A 159 8.65 -8.50 -7.26
N TRP A 160 7.69 -8.20 -6.40
CA TRP A 160 6.27 -8.31 -6.74
C TRP A 160 5.83 -7.30 -7.82
N ILE A 161 6.32 -6.05 -7.74
CA ILE A 161 6.03 -5.02 -8.75
C ILE A 161 6.59 -5.43 -10.12
N LYS A 162 7.80 -5.97 -10.15
CA LYS A 162 8.49 -6.36 -11.40
C LYS A 162 7.99 -7.66 -12.00
N ARG A 163 7.24 -8.47 -11.25
CA ARG A 163 6.74 -9.75 -11.75
C ARG A 163 5.74 -9.53 -12.88
N VAL A 164 6.12 -10.03 -14.07
CA VAL A 164 5.24 -10.11 -15.24
C VAL A 164 4.47 -11.44 -15.15
N ASP A 165 3.16 -11.45 -15.43
CA ASP A 165 2.39 -12.68 -15.47
C ASP A 165 2.96 -13.59 -16.59
N GLU A 166 3.38 -14.80 -16.21
CA GLU A 166 3.95 -15.80 -17.13
C GLU A 166 2.98 -16.25 -18.24
N CYS A 167 1.73 -15.85 -18.18
CA CYS A 167 0.71 -16.17 -19.19
C CYS A 167 0.88 -15.41 -20.51
N GLU A 168 1.64 -14.32 -20.57
CA GLU A 168 1.85 -13.56 -21.82
C GLU A 168 3.02 -14.09 -22.69
N ILE A 169 3.83 -15.04 -22.19
CA ILE A 169 5.05 -15.51 -22.90
C ILE A 169 4.77 -16.75 -23.78
N ASN A 170 3.61 -17.39 -23.67
CA ASN A 170 3.34 -18.67 -24.35
C ASN A 170 2.54 -18.58 -25.67
N GLU A 171 2.21 -17.38 -26.18
CA GLU A 171 1.47 -17.26 -27.46
C GLU A 171 2.31 -16.93 -28.70
N GLU A 172 3.64 -16.77 -28.60
CA GLU A 172 4.49 -16.43 -29.76
C GLU A 172 5.45 -17.53 -30.22
N LEU A 173 5.31 -18.79 -29.81
CA LEU A 173 6.20 -19.87 -30.24
C LEU A 173 5.52 -21.01 -31.01
N ASP A 174 4.30 -20.85 -31.52
CA ASP A 174 3.68 -21.78 -32.49
C ASP A 174 3.16 -21.01 -33.71
N GLY A 175 4.10 -20.61 -34.52
CA GLY A 175 3.84 -20.04 -35.86
C GLY A 175 4.86 -20.51 -36.86
#